data_a09660702a0b38ff0c2b962ec1d99aa6
#
_entry.id   a09660702a0b38ff0c2b962ec1d99aa6
#
_cell.length_a   1.000
_cell.length_b   1.000
_cell.length_c   1.000
_cell.angle_alpha   90.00
_cell.angle_beta   90.00
_cell.angle_gamma   90.00
#
_symmetry.space_group_name_H-M   'P 1'
#
loop_
_entity.id
_entity.type
_entity.pdbx_description
1 polymer ?
#
loop_
_entity_poly.entity_id
_entity_poly.type
_entity_poly.pdbx_seq_one_letter_code
_entity_poly.pdbx_strand_id
1 'polypeptide(L)' 'MIDKTPLEQQALASALRPLGETVAEIGMDKPLSAYTREEVLTLIEAVVDSYQRHLLDNSTPN' A
#
# COMPACT_ATOMS: atom_id res chain seq x y z
N MET A 1 7.32 2.73 19.70
CA MET A 1 6.58 2.18 18.56
C MET A 1 5.14 1.87 18.96
N ILE A 2 4.21 2.25 18.14
CA ILE A 2 2.80 2.02 18.42
C ILE A 2 2.42 0.61 17.99
N ASP A 3 1.79 -0.13 18.88
CA ASP A 3 1.31 -1.47 18.54
C ASP A 3 0.10 -1.37 17.63
N LYS A 4 0.16 -2.07 16.50
CA LYS A 4 -0.96 -2.09 15.57
C LYS A 4 -1.95 -3.16 15.96
N THR A 5 -3.22 -2.87 15.74
CA THR A 5 -4.25 -3.88 15.93
C THR A 5 -4.10 -4.96 14.86
N PRO A 6 -4.62 -6.17 15.10
CA PRO A 6 -4.60 -7.21 14.07
C PRO A 6 -5.24 -6.76 12.75
N LEU A 7 -6.32 -5.98 12.82
CA LEU A 7 -6.97 -5.47 11.61
C LEU A 7 -6.04 -4.52 10.86
N GLU A 8 -5.34 -3.66 11.57
CA GLU A 8 -4.41 -2.74 10.93
C GLU A 8 -3.24 -3.47 10.30
N GLN A 9 -2.73 -4.53 10.95
CA GLN A 9 -1.67 -5.35 10.39
C GLN A 9 -2.13 -6.04 9.12
N GLN A 10 -3.35 -6.56 9.12
CA GLN A 10 -3.91 -7.19 7.93
C GLN A 10 -4.11 -6.17 6.80
N ALA A 11 -4.53 -4.96 7.14
CA ALA A 11 -4.72 -3.92 6.15
C ALA A 11 -3.39 -3.53 5.51
N LEU A 12 -2.33 -3.42 6.31
CA LEU A 12 -1.00 -3.13 5.77
C LEU A 12 -0.51 -4.27 4.88
N ALA A 13 -0.71 -5.51 5.32
CA ALA A 13 -0.29 -6.66 4.53
C ALA A 13 -1.06 -6.73 3.21
N SER A 14 -2.32 -6.34 3.20
CA SER A 14 -3.12 -6.36 1.99
C SER A 14 -2.62 -5.38 0.93
N ALA A 15 -1.83 -4.40 1.33
CA ALA A 15 -1.26 -3.43 0.41
C ALA A 15 -0.04 -3.96 -0.33
N LEU A 16 0.51 -5.11 0.08
CA LEU A 16 1.70 -5.67 -0.56
C LEU A 16 1.47 -5.97 -2.05
N ARG A 17 0.32 -6.52 -2.38
CA ARG A 17 0.03 -6.88 -3.76
C ARG A 17 -0.11 -5.66 -4.67
N PRO A 18 -0.96 -4.68 -4.34
CA PRO A 18 -1.04 -3.47 -5.16
C PRO A 18 0.28 -2.72 -5.24
N LEU A 19 1.05 -2.70 -4.15
CA LEU A 19 2.36 -2.07 -4.15
C LEU A 19 3.30 -2.78 -5.12
N GLY A 20 3.32 -4.12 -5.06
CA GLY A 20 4.16 -4.91 -5.96
C GLY A 20 3.77 -4.72 -7.42
N GLU A 21 2.48 -4.65 -7.70
CA GLU A 21 2.01 -4.42 -9.07
C GLU A 21 2.43 -3.03 -9.56
N THR A 22 2.34 -2.02 -8.71
CA THR A 22 2.75 -0.67 -9.07
C THR A 22 4.25 -0.61 -9.33
N VAL A 23 5.04 -1.27 -8.49
CA VAL A 23 6.50 -1.35 -8.69
C VAL A 23 6.81 -2.04 -10.02
N ALA A 24 6.08 -3.11 -10.34
CA ALA A 24 6.29 -3.81 -11.61
C ALA A 24 5.99 -2.92 -12.82
N GLU A 25 4.97 -2.07 -12.70
CA GLU A 25 4.63 -1.14 -13.77
C GLU A 25 5.70 -0.07 -13.97
N ILE A 26 6.30 0.39 -12.87
CA ILE A 26 7.36 1.40 -12.93
C ILE A 26 8.66 0.78 -13.42
N GLY A 27 8.95 -0.45 -12.98
CA GLY A 27 10.17 -1.16 -13.36
C GLY A 27 10.83 -1.74 -12.12
N MET A 28 10.84 -3.07 -12.02
CA MET A 28 11.32 -3.74 -10.80
C MET A 28 12.82 -3.63 -10.59
N ASP A 29 13.58 -3.41 -11.66
CA ASP A 29 15.02 -3.28 -11.57
C ASP A 29 15.47 -1.84 -11.30
N LYS A 30 14.52 -0.94 -11.16
CA LYS A 30 14.82 0.47 -10.91
C LYS A 30 14.97 0.70 -9.40
N PRO A 31 16.12 1.22 -8.94
CA PRO A 31 16.28 1.49 -7.51
C PRO A 31 15.35 2.61 -7.07
N LEU A 32 14.94 2.56 -5.80
CA LEU A 32 14.02 3.54 -5.27
C LEU A 32 14.57 4.97 -5.38
N SER A 33 15.88 5.11 -5.24
CA SER A 33 16.52 6.42 -5.36
C SER A 33 16.41 7.03 -6.76
N ALA A 34 16.07 6.21 -7.76
CA ALA A 34 15.87 6.67 -9.12
C ALA A 34 14.40 7.00 -9.43
N TYR A 35 13.52 6.78 -8.47
CA TYR A 35 12.10 7.10 -8.66
C TYR A 35 11.89 8.61 -8.69
N THR A 36 11.01 9.06 -9.56
CA THR A 36 10.59 10.45 -9.56
C THR A 36 9.63 10.68 -8.39
N ARG A 37 9.43 11.96 -8.08
CA ARG A 37 8.45 12.32 -7.05
C ARG A 37 7.07 11.77 -7.36
N GLU A 38 6.65 11.85 -8.62
CA GLU A 38 5.34 11.35 -9.02
C GLU A 38 5.23 9.85 -8.86
N GLU A 39 6.31 9.13 -9.18
CA GLU A 39 6.34 7.68 -8.99
C GLU A 39 6.22 7.32 -7.52
N VAL A 40 6.92 8.03 -6.65
CA VAL A 40 6.83 7.79 -5.20
C VAL A 40 5.42 8.08 -4.70
N LEU A 41 4.82 9.17 -5.15
CA LEU A 41 3.45 9.49 -4.76
C LEU A 41 2.46 8.42 -5.23
N THR A 42 2.68 7.86 -6.41
CA THR A 42 1.84 6.77 -6.91
C THR A 42 1.94 5.54 -6.01
N LEU A 43 3.13 5.21 -5.55
CA LEU A 43 3.30 4.10 -4.60
C LEU A 43 2.55 4.37 -3.30
N ILE A 44 2.68 5.58 -2.78
CA ILE A 44 2.00 5.95 -1.53
C ILE A 44 0.48 5.85 -1.70
N GLU A 45 -0.05 6.36 -2.81
CA GLU A 45 -1.49 6.30 -3.08
C GLU A 45 -1.98 4.86 -3.17
N ALA A 46 -1.21 3.98 -3.82
CA ALA A 46 -1.59 2.58 -3.94
C ALA A 46 -1.70 1.92 -2.56
N VAL A 47 -0.75 2.21 -1.68
CA VAL A 47 -0.74 1.65 -0.34
C VAL A 47 -1.89 2.21 0.49
N VAL A 48 -2.06 3.53 0.48
CA VAL A 48 -3.09 4.19 1.28
C VAL A 48 -4.49 3.76 0.83
N ASP A 49 -4.71 3.71 -0.46
CA ASP A 49 -6.01 3.31 -1.00
C ASP A 49 -6.34 1.88 -0.60
N SER A 50 -5.38 0.97 -0.73
CA SER A 50 -5.59 -0.43 -0.36
C SER A 50 -5.85 -0.57 1.14
N TYR A 51 -5.09 0.17 1.95
CA TYR A 51 -5.24 0.17 3.40
C TYR A 51 -6.65 0.62 3.80
N GLN A 52 -7.10 1.73 3.23
CA GLN A 52 -8.42 2.27 3.54
C GLN A 52 -9.54 1.34 3.10
N ARG A 53 -9.41 0.75 1.92
CA ARG A 53 -10.41 -0.20 1.44
C ARG A 53 -10.53 -1.39 2.35
N HIS A 54 -9.40 -1.91 2.80
CA HIS A 54 -9.42 -3.07 3.69
C HIS A 54 -10.11 -2.75 5.01
N LEU A 55 -9.82 -1.58 5.57
CA LEU A 55 -10.47 -1.17 6.81
C LEU A 55 -11.97 -0.98 6.62
N LEU A 56 -12.38 -0.35 5.53
CA LEU A 56 -13.80 -0.14 5.25
C LEU A 56 -14.54 -1.47 5.07
N ASP A 57 -13.96 -2.40 4.32
CA ASP A 57 -14.58 -3.70 4.08
C ASP A 57 -14.75 -4.49 5.36
N ASN A 58 -13.84 -4.33 6.31
CA ASN A 58 -13.87 -5.12 7.54
C ASN A 58 -14.53 -4.42 8.71
N SER A 59 -14.76 -3.13 8.62
CA SER A 59 -15.36 -2.36 9.70
C SER A 59 -16.81 -1.96 9.43
N THR A 60 -17.30 -2.21 8.22
CA THR A 60 -18.67 -1.85 7.85
C THR A 60 -19.66 -2.76 8.57
N PRO A 61 -20.54 -2.19 9.37
CA PRO A 61 -21.60 -3.01 9.98
C PRO A 61 -22.61 -3.46 8.92
N ASN A 62 -23.14 -4.61 9.15
CA ASN A 62 -24.16 -5.15 8.25
C ASN A 62 -25.52 -4.60 8.57
#